data_9f1c0b9cc930819061331c682c6f906c
#
_entry.id   9f1c0b9cc930819061331c682c6f906c
#
_cell.length_a   1.000
_cell.length_b   1.000
_cell.length_c   1.000
_cell.angle_alpha   90.00
_cell.angle_beta   90.00
_cell.angle_gamma   90.00
#
_symmetry.space_group_name_H-M   'P 1'
#
loop_
_entity.id
_entity.type
_entity.pdbx_description
1 polymer ?
#
loop_
_entity_poly.entity_id
_entity_poly.type
_entity_poly.pdbx_seq_one_letter_code
_entity_poly.pdbx_strand_id
1 'polypeptide(L)'
;SAYSCIGITYNKTLLEKHGWKLPKSFHDLEKLAKKAKKAGVQLCLTQIEYPGYGFQYMCNIADTAFLGTFQGKQWQKDYLTGKANVSDTKKMMDCMDYIQKWKDLGMFTANKKNPQSDDETIKEFMKGNTLFLLGSKNGIGETDGTKDKFGLMPYLSEDGSQNVYILNVTRFHGLSKKLEKDPQKLKDALKVMKVISSVEGTSALYEEATLKANLLPFKDWNADNTYYGDIADEINAGNTAPLIYVGWEHLSLIHIS
;
A
#
# COMPACT_ATOMS: atom_id res chain seq x y z
N SER A 1 18.14 3.60 -1.89
CA SER A 1 16.72 3.75 -1.51
C SER A 1 16.04 2.42 -1.62
N ALA A 2 15.12 2.10 -0.72
CA ALA A 2 14.25 0.95 -0.80
C ALA A 2 12.80 1.41 -0.91
N TYR A 3 11.98 0.54 -1.47
CA TYR A 3 10.55 0.80 -1.69
C TYR A 3 9.74 -0.26 -0.97
N SER A 4 8.60 0.12 -0.39
CA SER A 4 7.53 -0.81 -0.06
C SER A 4 6.45 -0.73 -1.13
N CYS A 5 5.90 -1.87 -1.47
CA CYS A 5 4.74 -1.97 -2.34
C CYS A 5 3.50 -2.15 -1.47
N ILE A 6 2.56 -1.23 -1.59
CA ILE A 6 1.31 -1.24 -0.84
C ILE A 6 0.19 -1.67 -1.79
N GLY A 7 -0.58 -2.63 -1.37
CA GLY A 7 -1.76 -3.13 -2.04
C GLY A 7 -2.75 -3.66 -1.01
N ILE A 8 -3.67 -4.48 -1.47
CA ILE A 8 -4.66 -5.14 -0.64
C ILE A 8 -4.21 -6.59 -0.45
N THR A 9 -3.93 -6.98 0.79
CA THR A 9 -3.58 -8.38 1.09
C THR A 9 -4.82 -9.25 0.96
N TYR A 10 -4.68 -10.43 0.37
CA TYR A 10 -5.77 -11.38 0.23
C TYR A 10 -5.37 -12.80 0.65
N ASN A 11 -6.34 -13.58 1.10
CA ASN A 11 -6.16 -14.98 1.45
C ASN A 11 -6.36 -15.88 0.22
N LYS A 12 -5.24 -16.37 -0.36
CA LYS A 12 -5.24 -17.27 -1.51
C LYS A 12 -5.98 -18.57 -1.22
N THR A 13 -5.67 -19.18 -0.08
CA THR A 13 -6.25 -20.46 0.35
C THR A 13 -7.76 -20.38 0.46
N LEU A 14 -8.28 -19.28 1.01
CA LEU A 14 -9.72 -19.09 1.16
C LEU A 14 -10.42 -18.89 -0.20
N LEU A 15 -9.81 -18.17 -1.14
CA LEU A 15 -10.32 -18.05 -2.52
C LEU A 15 -10.37 -19.41 -3.21
N GLU A 16 -9.27 -20.17 -3.14
CA GLU A 16 -9.15 -21.49 -3.76
C GLU A 16 -10.17 -22.47 -3.16
N LYS A 17 -10.32 -22.50 -1.84
CA LYS A 17 -11.29 -23.35 -1.13
C LYS A 17 -12.72 -23.16 -1.63
N HIS A 18 -13.09 -21.94 -2.00
CA HIS A 18 -14.43 -21.62 -2.49
C HIS A 18 -14.54 -21.62 -4.02
N GLY A 19 -13.46 -21.87 -4.75
CA GLY A 19 -13.40 -21.76 -6.20
C GLY A 19 -13.66 -20.34 -6.72
N TRP A 20 -13.32 -19.32 -5.91
CA TRP A 20 -13.49 -17.93 -6.28
C TRP A 20 -12.24 -17.38 -6.98
N LYS A 21 -12.47 -16.48 -7.90
CA LYS A 21 -11.38 -15.77 -8.60
C LYS A 21 -11.05 -14.47 -7.89
N LEU A 22 -9.77 -14.11 -7.92
CA LEU A 22 -9.31 -12.79 -7.48
C LEU A 22 -9.97 -11.71 -8.35
N PRO A 23 -10.58 -10.65 -7.75
CA PRO A 23 -11.21 -9.59 -8.51
C PRO A 23 -10.17 -8.78 -9.30
N LYS A 24 -10.51 -8.41 -10.53
CA LYS A 24 -9.70 -7.58 -11.42
C LYS A 24 -10.28 -6.18 -11.62
N SER A 25 -11.44 -5.90 -11.04
CA SER A 25 -12.11 -4.61 -11.05
C SER A 25 -12.96 -4.47 -9.79
N PHE A 26 -13.40 -3.25 -9.49
CA PHE A 26 -14.36 -3.04 -8.40
C PHE A 26 -15.68 -3.79 -8.64
N HIS A 27 -16.14 -3.86 -9.89
CA HIS A 27 -17.33 -4.65 -10.24
C HIS A 27 -17.18 -6.14 -9.94
N ASP A 28 -15.98 -6.69 -10.11
CA ASP A 28 -15.74 -8.09 -9.73
C ASP A 28 -15.68 -8.25 -8.20
N LEU A 29 -15.13 -7.25 -7.49
CA LEU A 29 -15.12 -7.21 -6.03
C LEU A 29 -16.54 -7.19 -5.47
N GLU A 30 -17.47 -6.42 -6.07
CA GLU A 30 -18.88 -6.43 -5.68
C GLU A 30 -19.53 -7.80 -5.83
N LYS A 31 -19.24 -8.50 -6.94
CA LYS A 31 -19.76 -9.87 -7.18
C LYS A 31 -19.19 -10.84 -6.15
N LEU A 32 -17.90 -10.71 -5.83
CA LEU A 32 -17.23 -11.54 -4.83
C LEU A 32 -17.77 -11.27 -3.42
N ALA A 33 -18.01 -10.02 -3.05
CA ALA A 33 -18.60 -9.65 -1.77
C ALA A 33 -19.98 -10.30 -1.53
N LYS A 34 -20.82 -10.34 -2.57
CA LYS A 34 -22.12 -11.04 -2.50
C LYS A 34 -21.96 -12.54 -2.27
N LYS A 35 -20.94 -13.19 -2.89
CA LYS A 35 -20.64 -14.60 -2.68
C LYS A 35 -20.10 -14.85 -1.27
N ALA A 36 -19.16 -14.01 -0.80
CA ALA A 36 -18.59 -14.10 0.54
C ALA A 36 -19.68 -14.00 1.61
N LYS A 37 -20.57 -13.01 1.48
CA LYS A 37 -21.70 -12.83 2.40
C LYS A 37 -22.59 -14.07 2.47
N LYS A 38 -22.92 -14.69 1.33
CA LYS A 38 -23.74 -15.92 1.28
C LYS A 38 -23.03 -17.12 1.93
N ALA A 39 -21.71 -17.16 1.87
CA ALA A 39 -20.90 -18.24 2.45
C ALA A 39 -20.52 -17.99 3.92
N GLY A 40 -20.93 -16.88 4.54
CA GLY A 40 -20.56 -16.52 5.90
C GLY A 40 -19.08 -16.12 6.04
N VAL A 41 -18.44 -15.74 4.94
CA VAL A 41 -17.04 -15.29 4.89
C VAL A 41 -16.99 -13.77 5.02
N GLN A 42 -16.13 -13.27 5.90
CA GLN A 42 -15.91 -11.85 6.06
C GLN A 42 -15.16 -11.29 4.84
N LEU A 43 -15.63 -10.16 4.30
CA LEU A 43 -15.02 -9.58 3.12
C LEU A 43 -13.66 -8.98 3.42
N CYS A 44 -13.57 -8.09 4.43
CA CYS A 44 -12.35 -7.36 4.73
C CYS A 44 -12.20 -7.09 6.22
N LEU A 45 -10.96 -7.00 6.66
CA LEU A 45 -10.53 -6.35 7.88
C LEU A 45 -9.61 -5.18 7.54
N THR A 46 -9.63 -4.13 8.36
CA THR A 46 -8.89 -2.90 8.10
C THR A 46 -8.09 -2.50 9.34
N GLN A 47 -6.80 -2.30 9.17
CA GLN A 47 -5.94 -1.75 10.20
C GLN A 47 -6.23 -0.25 10.36
N ILE A 48 -6.42 0.21 11.59
CA ILE A 48 -6.77 1.60 11.91
C ILE A 48 -6.03 2.16 13.13
N GLU A 49 -5.02 1.45 13.64
CA GLU A 49 -4.26 1.88 14.81
C GLU A 49 -3.58 3.25 14.58
N TYR A 50 -2.97 3.41 13.41
CA TYR A 50 -2.40 4.69 13.04
C TYR A 50 -3.48 5.62 12.45
N PRO A 51 -3.69 6.82 13.00
CA PRO A 51 -4.78 7.72 12.56
C PRO A 51 -4.73 8.10 11.08
N GLY A 52 -3.54 8.09 10.47
CA GLY A 52 -3.35 8.39 9.05
C GLY A 52 -3.78 7.28 8.08
N TYR A 53 -4.00 6.05 8.55
CA TYR A 53 -4.31 4.93 7.65
C TYR A 53 -5.62 5.13 6.87
N GLY A 54 -6.66 5.63 7.53
CA GLY A 54 -7.92 5.89 6.84
C GLY A 54 -7.74 6.85 5.65
N PHE A 55 -7.02 7.95 5.86
CA PHE A 55 -6.69 8.89 4.80
C PHE A 55 -5.82 8.25 3.71
N GLN A 56 -4.83 7.44 4.09
CA GLN A 56 -4.00 6.72 3.13
C GLN A 56 -4.83 5.82 2.22
N TYR A 57 -5.77 5.03 2.78
CA TYR A 57 -6.62 4.15 1.97
C TYR A 57 -7.51 4.94 1.02
N MET A 58 -8.05 6.07 1.46
CA MET A 58 -8.83 6.97 0.60
C MET A 58 -7.99 7.50 -0.55
N CYS A 59 -6.76 7.96 -0.30
CA CYS A 59 -5.83 8.41 -1.34
C CYS A 59 -5.49 7.29 -2.33
N ASN A 60 -5.21 6.08 -1.84
CA ASN A 60 -4.86 4.94 -2.68
C ASN A 60 -6.02 4.54 -3.62
N ILE A 61 -7.27 4.61 -3.13
CA ILE A 61 -8.46 4.39 -3.95
C ILE A 61 -8.63 5.54 -4.96
N ALA A 62 -8.45 6.79 -4.55
CA ALA A 62 -8.53 7.95 -5.43
C ALA A 62 -7.45 7.94 -6.53
N ASP A 63 -6.29 7.29 -6.30
CA ASP A 63 -5.26 7.09 -7.32
C ASP A 63 -5.77 6.28 -8.50
N THR A 64 -6.62 5.28 -8.28
CA THR A 64 -7.20 4.46 -9.36
C THR A 64 -8.25 5.19 -10.17
N ALA A 65 -8.83 6.26 -9.63
CA ALA A 65 -9.91 7.00 -10.27
C ALA A 65 -9.45 8.32 -10.90
N PHE A 66 -8.59 9.08 -10.19
CA PHE A 66 -8.19 10.42 -10.64
C PHE A 66 -6.78 10.82 -10.23
N LEU A 67 -6.42 10.70 -8.94
CA LEU A 67 -5.17 11.27 -8.42
C LEU A 67 -3.92 10.65 -9.03
N GLY A 68 -3.97 9.39 -9.46
CA GLY A 68 -2.89 8.72 -10.21
C GLY A 68 -2.71 9.21 -11.65
N THR A 69 -3.67 9.93 -12.21
CA THR A 69 -3.62 10.44 -13.59
C THR A 69 -2.77 11.72 -13.71
N PHE A 70 -2.36 12.07 -14.94
CA PHE A 70 -1.67 13.33 -15.21
C PHE A 70 -2.49 14.54 -14.74
N GLN A 71 -3.80 14.56 -15.00
CA GLN A 71 -4.69 15.64 -14.56
C GLN A 71 -4.81 15.69 -13.04
N GLY A 72 -4.84 14.54 -12.38
CA GLY A 72 -4.83 14.46 -10.92
C GLY A 72 -3.54 15.01 -10.31
N LYS A 73 -2.39 14.73 -10.92
CA LYS A 73 -1.10 15.31 -10.49
C LYS A 73 -1.06 16.83 -10.67
N GLN A 74 -1.62 17.35 -11.75
CA GLN A 74 -1.75 18.79 -11.94
C GLN A 74 -2.69 19.40 -10.91
N TRP A 75 -3.84 18.78 -10.68
CA TRP A 75 -4.80 19.20 -9.66
C TRP A 75 -4.18 19.25 -8.25
N GLN A 76 -3.33 18.26 -7.88
CA GLN A 76 -2.61 18.28 -6.61
C GLN A 76 -1.74 19.54 -6.45
N LYS A 77 -1.01 19.94 -7.49
CA LYS A 77 -0.20 21.16 -7.47
C LYS A 77 -1.06 22.40 -7.28
N ASP A 78 -2.18 22.45 -7.97
CA ASP A 78 -3.11 23.58 -7.89
C ASP A 78 -3.79 23.65 -6.52
N TYR A 79 -4.13 22.48 -5.94
CA TYR A 79 -4.66 22.38 -4.59
C TYR A 79 -3.66 22.86 -3.53
N LEU A 80 -2.40 22.42 -3.59
CA LEU A 80 -1.34 22.85 -2.67
C LEU A 80 -1.03 24.35 -2.74
N THR A 81 -1.33 25.00 -3.87
CA THR A 81 -1.15 26.45 -4.07
C THR A 81 -2.44 27.24 -3.87
N GLY A 82 -3.53 26.61 -3.43
CA GLY A 82 -4.83 27.25 -3.20
C GLY A 82 -5.60 27.64 -4.49
N LYS A 83 -5.18 27.12 -5.64
CA LYS A 83 -5.84 27.37 -6.94
C LYS A 83 -6.98 26.39 -7.23
N ALA A 84 -7.04 25.29 -6.52
CA ALA A 84 -8.10 24.30 -6.62
C ALA A 84 -8.59 23.90 -5.23
N ASN A 85 -9.83 23.41 -5.14
CA ASN A 85 -10.37 22.83 -3.93
C ASN A 85 -11.15 21.54 -4.26
N VAL A 86 -11.46 20.75 -3.24
CA VAL A 86 -12.14 19.47 -3.41
C VAL A 86 -13.57 19.66 -3.88
N SER A 87 -14.33 20.57 -3.25
CA SER A 87 -15.76 20.74 -3.49
C SER A 87 -16.10 21.24 -4.88
N ASP A 88 -15.20 22.04 -5.48
CA ASP A 88 -15.42 22.64 -6.81
C ASP A 88 -14.88 21.75 -7.95
N THR A 89 -14.23 20.65 -7.61
CA THR A 89 -13.63 19.73 -8.59
C THR A 89 -14.50 18.49 -8.75
N LYS A 90 -15.31 18.43 -9.81
CA LYS A 90 -16.20 17.28 -10.07
C LYS A 90 -15.47 15.94 -9.96
N LYS A 91 -14.29 15.79 -10.55
CA LYS A 91 -13.52 14.53 -10.49
C LYS A 91 -13.11 14.12 -9.08
N MET A 92 -12.86 15.09 -8.17
CA MET A 92 -12.61 14.79 -6.77
C MET A 92 -13.88 14.37 -6.04
N MET A 93 -15.02 14.98 -6.35
CA MET A 93 -16.31 14.54 -5.83
C MET A 93 -16.66 13.13 -6.31
N ASP A 94 -16.45 12.84 -7.59
CA ASP A 94 -16.61 11.48 -8.15
C ASP A 94 -15.68 10.47 -7.42
N CYS A 95 -14.46 10.86 -7.03
CA CYS A 95 -13.57 10.02 -6.19
C CYS A 95 -14.16 9.78 -4.79
N MET A 96 -14.76 10.78 -4.16
CA MET A 96 -15.40 10.62 -2.85
C MET A 96 -16.58 9.64 -2.94
N ASP A 97 -17.37 9.73 -3.99
CA ASP A 97 -18.48 8.78 -4.25
C ASP A 97 -17.93 7.37 -4.46
N TYR A 98 -16.81 7.24 -5.17
CA TYR A 98 -16.15 5.94 -5.38
C TYR A 98 -15.58 5.35 -4.07
N ILE A 99 -14.97 6.16 -3.22
CA ILE A 99 -14.52 5.75 -1.88
C ILE A 99 -15.71 5.32 -1.03
N GLN A 100 -16.84 6.04 -1.12
CA GLN A 100 -18.07 5.66 -0.42
C GLN A 100 -18.57 4.27 -0.85
N LYS A 101 -18.50 3.92 -2.14
CA LYS A 101 -18.83 2.56 -2.62
C LYS A 101 -17.95 1.48 -1.95
N TRP A 102 -16.66 1.73 -1.77
CA TRP A 102 -15.75 0.80 -1.06
C TRP A 102 -16.17 0.61 0.40
N LYS A 103 -16.55 1.69 1.06
CA LYS A 103 -17.05 1.66 2.43
C LYS A 103 -18.36 0.88 2.53
N ASP A 104 -19.32 1.16 1.66
CA ASP A 104 -20.64 0.51 1.65
C ASP A 104 -20.54 -0.99 1.33
N LEU A 105 -19.53 -1.37 0.56
CA LEU A 105 -19.22 -2.77 0.28
C LEU A 105 -18.65 -3.51 1.50
N GLY A 106 -18.14 -2.79 2.52
CA GLY A 106 -17.56 -3.37 3.73
C GLY A 106 -16.04 -3.54 3.68
N MET A 107 -15.36 -2.80 2.78
CA MET A 107 -13.89 -2.83 2.70
C MET A 107 -13.22 -2.07 3.85
N PHE A 108 -13.92 -1.17 4.53
CA PHE A 108 -13.44 -0.45 5.72
C PHE A 108 -14.05 -1.03 6.98
N THR A 109 -13.66 -2.26 7.34
CA THR A 109 -14.22 -2.98 8.49
C THR A 109 -13.15 -3.17 9.57
N ALA A 110 -13.29 -2.47 10.69
CA ALA A 110 -12.41 -2.60 11.83
C ALA A 110 -12.60 -3.94 12.55
N ASN A 111 -11.56 -4.41 13.25
CA ASN A 111 -11.66 -5.54 14.14
C ASN A 111 -12.64 -5.23 15.31
N LYS A 112 -13.65 -6.08 15.49
CA LYS A 112 -14.68 -5.88 16.53
C LYS A 112 -14.16 -5.97 17.96
N LYS A 113 -13.11 -6.78 18.19
CA LYS A 113 -12.58 -7.03 19.54
C LYS A 113 -11.68 -5.90 20.03
N ASN A 114 -10.77 -5.47 19.18
CA ASN A 114 -9.84 -4.39 19.46
C ASN A 114 -9.57 -3.59 18.17
N PRO A 115 -10.43 -2.62 17.84
CA PRO A 115 -10.31 -1.88 16.59
C PRO A 115 -9.00 -1.06 16.49
N GLN A 116 -8.40 -0.71 17.62
CA GLN A 116 -7.18 0.11 17.70
C GLN A 116 -5.89 -0.71 17.75
N SER A 117 -5.95 -2.02 17.49
CA SER A 117 -4.75 -2.87 17.45
C SER A 117 -4.58 -3.52 16.09
N ASP A 118 -3.54 -3.13 15.38
CA ASP A 118 -3.17 -3.72 14.10
C ASP A 118 -2.74 -5.18 14.27
N ASP A 119 -2.03 -5.51 15.36
CA ASP A 119 -1.62 -6.88 15.67
C ASP A 119 -2.83 -7.81 15.89
N GLU A 120 -3.83 -7.36 16.63
CA GLU A 120 -5.06 -8.13 16.81
C GLU A 120 -5.87 -8.25 15.52
N THR A 121 -5.82 -7.23 14.66
CA THR A 121 -6.44 -7.27 13.33
C THR A 121 -5.76 -8.30 12.43
N ILE A 122 -4.43 -8.35 12.44
CA ILE A 122 -3.66 -9.37 11.71
C ILE A 122 -3.98 -10.77 12.26
N LYS A 123 -3.96 -10.97 13.58
CA LYS A 123 -4.30 -12.26 14.21
C LYS A 123 -5.72 -12.72 13.84
N GLU A 124 -6.68 -11.81 13.78
CA GLU A 124 -8.05 -12.14 13.37
C GLU A 124 -8.09 -12.52 11.89
N PHE A 125 -7.42 -11.77 11.01
CA PHE A 125 -7.30 -12.11 9.59
C PHE A 125 -6.69 -13.49 9.36
N MET A 126 -5.65 -13.83 10.12
CA MET A 126 -4.94 -15.11 10.02
C MET A 126 -5.75 -16.33 10.49
N LYS A 127 -6.91 -16.14 11.11
CA LYS A 127 -7.85 -17.26 11.41
C LYS A 127 -8.48 -17.86 10.17
N GLY A 128 -8.29 -17.27 8.99
CA GLY A 128 -8.65 -17.86 7.73
C GLY A 128 -10.12 -17.73 7.33
N ASN A 129 -10.89 -16.82 7.94
CA ASN A 129 -12.29 -16.56 7.57
C ASN A 129 -12.55 -15.17 6.98
N THR A 130 -11.49 -14.46 6.61
CA THR A 130 -11.55 -13.11 6.00
C THR A 130 -10.79 -13.11 4.68
N LEU A 131 -11.40 -12.55 3.63
CA LEU A 131 -10.80 -12.55 2.29
C LEU A 131 -9.69 -11.52 2.14
N PHE A 132 -9.90 -10.29 2.62
CA PHE A 132 -9.00 -9.17 2.39
C PHE A 132 -8.55 -8.51 3.69
N LEU A 133 -7.34 -7.94 3.67
CA LEU A 133 -6.83 -7.06 4.69
C LEU A 133 -6.35 -5.75 4.03
N LEU A 134 -6.96 -4.63 4.43
CA LEU A 134 -6.43 -3.29 4.18
C LEU A 134 -5.46 -2.92 5.31
N GLY A 135 -4.19 -2.78 4.95
CA GLY A 135 -3.14 -2.49 5.93
C GLY A 135 -1.77 -2.97 5.49
N SER A 136 -0.85 -3.00 6.44
CA SER A 136 0.48 -3.54 6.23
C SER A 136 0.45 -5.07 6.19
N LYS A 137 1.12 -5.64 5.21
CA LYS A 137 1.36 -7.09 5.13
C LYS A 137 2.50 -7.53 6.09
N ASN A 138 3.20 -6.60 6.72
CA ASN A 138 4.29 -6.94 7.63
C ASN A 138 3.81 -7.89 8.73
N GLY A 139 4.49 -9.01 8.89
CA GLY A 139 4.12 -10.05 9.85
C GLY A 139 3.08 -11.08 9.36
N ILE A 140 2.53 -10.94 8.14
CA ILE A 140 1.65 -11.96 7.57
C ILE A 140 2.51 -13.02 6.87
N GLY A 141 2.34 -14.27 7.28
CA GLY A 141 3.05 -15.43 6.70
C GLY A 141 4.35 -15.82 7.40
N GLU A 142 4.83 -15.02 8.36
CA GLU A 142 6.00 -15.36 9.20
C GLU A 142 5.60 -15.82 10.60
N THR A 143 4.31 -15.76 10.95
CA THR A 143 3.82 -16.11 12.28
C THR A 143 3.43 -17.59 12.34
N ASP A 144 3.94 -18.26 13.34
CA ASP A 144 3.60 -19.62 13.69
C ASP A 144 2.08 -19.82 13.79
N GLY A 145 1.54 -20.76 13.02
CA GLY A 145 0.19 -21.28 13.24
C GLY A 145 -0.80 -21.18 12.08
N THR A 146 -0.55 -20.44 11.01
CA THR A 146 -1.41 -20.49 9.82
C THR A 146 -0.81 -21.33 8.70
N LYS A 147 -1.65 -22.16 8.06
CA LYS A 147 -1.29 -22.86 6.80
C LYS A 147 -1.78 -22.11 5.56
N ASP A 148 -2.47 -21.01 5.76
CA ASP A 148 -3.02 -20.23 4.67
C ASP A 148 -1.92 -19.49 3.90
N LYS A 149 -2.11 -19.42 2.59
CA LYS A 149 -1.26 -18.64 1.67
C LYS A 149 -1.91 -17.29 1.43
N PHE A 150 -1.09 -16.26 1.41
CA PHE A 150 -1.53 -14.89 1.18
C PHE A 150 -0.87 -14.32 -0.08
N GLY A 151 -1.52 -13.33 -0.67
CA GLY A 151 -1.00 -12.58 -1.79
C GLY A 151 -1.29 -11.09 -1.63
N LEU A 152 -0.77 -10.29 -2.55
CA LEU A 152 -1.03 -8.88 -2.65
C LEU A 152 -1.72 -8.59 -3.99
N MET A 153 -2.79 -7.79 -3.97
CA MET A 153 -3.48 -7.33 -5.17
C MET A 153 -3.45 -5.80 -5.23
N PRO A 154 -3.58 -5.20 -6.42
CA PRO A 154 -3.61 -3.75 -6.55
C PRO A 154 -4.90 -3.16 -5.96
N TYR A 155 -4.91 -1.85 -5.71
CA TYR A 155 -6.14 -1.10 -5.60
C TYR A 155 -6.85 -1.12 -6.95
N LEU A 156 -8.15 -1.33 -6.93
CA LEU A 156 -8.94 -1.56 -8.15
C LEU A 156 -9.59 -0.26 -8.62
N SER A 157 -9.56 0.00 -9.91
CA SER A 157 -10.47 0.93 -10.55
C SER A 157 -11.83 0.28 -10.80
N GLU A 158 -12.84 1.06 -11.13
CA GLU A 158 -14.20 0.59 -11.27
C GLU A 158 -14.33 -0.53 -12.31
N ASP A 159 -13.68 -0.36 -13.46
CA ASP A 159 -13.65 -1.30 -14.59
C ASP A 159 -12.39 -2.17 -14.69
N GLY A 160 -11.38 -1.91 -13.84
CA GLY A 160 -10.09 -2.61 -13.85
C GLY A 160 -9.03 -2.02 -14.79
N SER A 161 -9.33 -0.92 -15.49
CA SER A 161 -8.41 -0.32 -16.47
C SER A 161 -7.25 0.45 -15.86
N GLN A 162 -7.37 0.87 -14.60
CA GLN A 162 -6.38 1.68 -13.87
C GLN A 162 -6.09 1.12 -12.47
N ASN A 163 -5.92 -0.18 -12.39
CA ASN A 163 -5.48 -0.81 -11.14
C ASN A 163 -4.04 -0.43 -10.85
N VAL A 164 -3.75 -0.10 -9.58
CA VAL A 164 -2.40 0.34 -9.20
C VAL A 164 -1.95 -0.28 -7.88
N TYR A 165 -0.67 -0.61 -7.81
CA TYR A 165 0.06 -0.76 -6.56
C TYR A 165 0.63 0.59 -6.15
N ILE A 166 0.70 0.87 -4.86
CA ILE A 166 1.29 2.10 -4.36
C ILE A 166 2.75 1.83 -3.96
N LEU A 167 3.68 2.55 -4.57
CA LEU A 167 5.09 2.51 -4.20
C LEU A 167 5.40 3.63 -3.21
N ASN A 168 5.91 3.25 -2.05
CA ASN A 168 6.41 4.15 -1.04
C ASN A 168 7.92 4.00 -0.89
N VAL A 169 8.65 5.10 -0.94
CA VAL A 169 10.07 5.11 -0.61
C VAL A 169 10.21 5.05 0.91
N THR A 170 10.66 3.92 1.43
CA THR A 170 10.66 3.65 2.87
C THR A 170 11.89 4.13 3.59
N ARG A 171 13.01 4.24 2.89
CA ARG A 171 14.29 4.62 3.50
C ARG A 171 15.10 5.55 2.61
N PHE A 172 15.59 6.61 3.23
CA PHE A 172 16.53 7.54 2.63
C PHE A 172 17.81 7.54 3.47
N HIS A 173 18.95 7.51 2.80
CA HIS A 173 20.23 7.79 3.42
C HIS A 173 20.67 9.18 3.01
N GLY A 174 21.03 10.01 3.98
CA GLY A 174 21.48 11.37 3.75
C GLY A 174 22.72 11.70 4.58
N LEU A 175 23.47 12.67 4.12
CA LEU A 175 24.59 13.22 4.87
C LEU A 175 24.14 14.44 5.68
N SER A 176 24.64 14.54 6.92
CA SER A 176 24.35 15.71 7.74
C SER A 176 25.01 16.95 7.14
N LYS A 177 24.25 18.06 7.08
CA LYS A 177 24.78 19.37 6.65
C LYS A 177 25.98 19.83 7.49
N LYS A 178 26.12 19.36 8.73
CA LYS A 178 27.28 19.67 9.58
C LYS A 178 28.61 19.23 8.98
N LEU A 179 28.60 18.22 8.10
CA LEU A 179 29.82 17.74 7.42
C LEU A 179 30.42 18.74 6.44
N GLU A 180 29.66 19.74 5.98
CA GLU A 180 30.18 20.83 5.13
C GLU A 180 31.35 21.60 5.81
N LYS A 181 31.37 21.58 7.14
CA LYS A 181 32.43 22.26 7.93
C LYS A 181 33.68 21.43 8.15
N ASP A 182 33.72 20.16 7.74
CA ASP A 182 34.83 19.24 7.90
C ASP A 182 35.04 18.43 6.61
N PRO A 183 35.88 18.96 5.69
CA PRO A 183 36.07 18.33 4.39
C PRO A 183 36.58 16.89 4.46
N GLN A 184 37.39 16.56 5.47
CA GLN A 184 37.91 15.20 5.60
C GLN A 184 36.80 14.24 6.04
N LYS A 185 35.97 14.60 7.02
CA LYS A 185 34.82 13.79 7.43
C LYS A 185 33.77 13.68 6.30
N LEU A 186 33.55 14.74 5.53
CA LEU A 186 32.68 14.68 4.37
C LEU A 186 33.17 13.67 3.34
N LYS A 187 34.49 13.69 3.03
CA LYS A 187 35.14 12.73 2.12
C LYS A 187 34.96 11.29 2.58
N ASP A 188 35.14 11.05 3.87
CA ASP A 188 35.03 9.69 4.44
C ASP A 188 33.55 9.24 4.49
N ALA A 189 32.62 10.13 4.85
CA ALA A 189 31.19 9.86 4.80
C ALA A 189 30.69 9.55 3.38
N LEU A 190 31.22 10.24 2.36
CA LEU A 190 30.92 9.94 0.96
C LEU A 190 31.42 8.55 0.53
N LYS A 191 32.57 8.09 1.03
CA LYS A 191 33.02 6.71 0.78
C LYS A 191 32.06 5.69 1.37
N VAL A 192 31.61 5.90 2.61
CA VAL A 192 30.59 5.04 3.28
C VAL A 192 29.31 5.04 2.48
N MET A 193 28.81 6.22 2.06
CA MET A 193 27.61 6.32 1.25
C MET A 193 27.74 5.58 -0.09
N LYS A 194 28.91 5.62 -0.72
CA LYS A 194 29.18 4.86 -1.95
C LYS A 194 29.05 3.35 -1.73
N VAL A 195 29.59 2.84 -0.62
CA VAL A 195 29.48 1.42 -0.25
C VAL A 195 28.03 1.04 0.02
N ILE A 196 27.33 1.80 0.86
CA ILE A 196 25.91 1.55 1.21
C ILE A 196 25.01 1.60 -0.04
N SER A 197 25.37 2.44 -1.03
CA SER A 197 24.60 2.60 -2.26
C SER A 197 25.01 1.65 -3.38
N SER A 198 26.03 0.82 -3.18
CA SER A 198 26.36 -0.24 -4.14
C SER A 198 25.33 -1.36 -4.11
N VAL A 199 25.33 -2.23 -5.13
CA VAL A 199 24.44 -3.40 -5.18
C VAL A 199 24.69 -4.29 -3.97
N GLU A 200 25.98 -4.61 -3.70
CA GLU A 200 26.40 -5.48 -2.61
C GLU A 200 26.04 -4.88 -1.25
N GLY A 201 26.36 -3.60 -1.03
CA GLY A 201 26.09 -2.93 0.24
C GLY A 201 24.59 -2.75 0.49
N THR A 202 23.80 -2.43 -0.54
CA THR A 202 22.35 -2.33 -0.41
C THR A 202 21.75 -3.71 -0.16
N SER A 203 22.16 -4.75 -0.89
CA SER A 203 21.67 -6.13 -0.68
C SER A 203 21.96 -6.60 0.73
N ALA A 204 23.20 -6.43 1.22
CA ALA A 204 23.58 -6.82 2.57
C ALA A 204 22.74 -6.11 3.66
N LEU A 205 22.39 -4.82 3.47
CA LEU A 205 21.52 -4.09 4.40
C LEU A 205 20.10 -4.62 4.47
N TYR A 206 19.61 -5.28 3.40
CA TYR A 206 18.24 -5.77 3.28
C TYR A 206 18.11 -7.28 3.32
N GLU A 207 19.20 -8.01 3.59
CA GLU A 207 19.18 -9.47 3.78
C GLU A 207 18.48 -9.91 5.07
N GLU A 208 18.41 -9.02 6.07
CA GLU A 208 17.69 -9.31 7.31
C GLU A 208 16.19 -9.53 7.04
N ALA A 209 15.60 -10.56 7.65
CA ALA A 209 14.23 -11.01 7.42
C ALA A 209 13.19 -9.87 7.54
N THR A 210 13.36 -8.99 8.51
CA THR A 210 12.49 -7.82 8.73
C THR A 210 12.55 -6.80 7.59
N LEU A 211 13.59 -6.83 6.76
CA LEU A 211 13.82 -5.90 5.66
C LEU A 211 13.54 -6.51 4.30
N LYS A 212 13.32 -7.83 4.20
CA LYS A 212 12.98 -8.53 2.95
C LYS A 212 11.65 -8.08 2.34
N ALA A 213 10.78 -7.47 3.14
CA ALA A 213 9.55 -6.85 2.67
C ALA A 213 9.77 -5.57 1.85
N ASN A 214 11.01 -5.16 1.60
CA ASN A 214 11.34 -4.00 0.79
C ASN A 214 11.76 -4.42 -0.62
N LEU A 215 11.26 -3.69 -1.60
CA LEU A 215 11.72 -3.77 -2.98
C LEU A 215 13.00 -2.96 -3.12
N LEU A 216 13.99 -3.50 -3.79
CA LEU A 216 15.19 -2.79 -4.17
C LEU A 216 15.12 -2.38 -5.65
N PRO A 217 15.89 -1.38 -6.08
CA PRO A 217 15.94 -0.96 -7.49
C PRO A 217 16.71 -1.96 -8.36
N PHE A 218 16.77 -3.22 -7.96
CA PHE A 218 17.46 -4.31 -8.65
C PHE A 218 16.43 -5.35 -9.09
N LYS A 219 16.32 -5.55 -10.39
CA LYS A 219 15.31 -6.44 -10.96
C LYS A 219 15.40 -7.88 -10.41
N ASP A 220 16.62 -8.41 -10.31
CA ASP A 220 16.84 -9.78 -9.86
C ASP A 220 16.49 -9.99 -8.39
N TRP A 221 16.74 -8.98 -7.54
CA TRP A 221 16.32 -9.01 -6.13
C TRP A 221 14.81 -9.16 -5.98
N ASN A 222 14.05 -8.43 -6.78
CA ASN A 222 12.58 -8.44 -6.69
C ASN A 222 12.00 -9.78 -7.20
N ALA A 223 12.61 -10.39 -8.19
CA ALA A 223 12.16 -11.69 -8.73
C ALA A 223 12.30 -12.83 -7.71
N ASP A 224 13.37 -12.81 -6.91
CA ASP A 224 13.62 -13.82 -5.87
C ASP A 224 12.90 -13.50 -4.54
N ASN A 225 12.26 -12.33 -4.44
CA ASN A 225 11.57 -11.92 -3.24
C ASN A 225 10.22 -12.65 -3.13
N THR A 226 10.16 -13.65 -2.24
CA THR A 226 8.95 -14.46 -2.00
C THR A 226 7.75 -13.64 -1.52
N TYR A 227 7.99 -12.43 -1.01
CA TYR A 227 6.95 -11.52 -0.56
C TYR A 227 6.24 -10.82 -1.72
N TYR A 228 6.97 -10.46 -2.78
CA TYR A 228 6.47 -9.73 -3.95
C TYR A 228 6.60 -10.49 -5.26
N GLY A 229 7.15 -11.72 -5.26
CA GLY A 229 7.45 -12.47 -6.47
C GLY A 229 6.27 -12.59 -7.42
N ASP A 230 5.07 -12.82 -6.88
CA ASP A 230 3.83 -12.97 -7.67
C ASP A 230 3.41 -11.69 -8.42
N ILE A 231 3.91 -10.52 -8.01
CA ILE A 231 3.53 -9.22 -8.58
C ILE A 231 4.70 -8.46 -9.17
N ALA A 232 5.89 -9.06 -9.18
CA ALA A 232 7.11 -8.42 -9.66
C ALA A 232 6.97 -7.94 -11.11
N ASP A 233 6.31 -8.72 -11.97
CA ASP A 233 6.09 -8.35 -13.37
C ASP A 233 5.17 -7.15 -13.51
N GLU A 234 4.11 -7.04 -12.70
CA GLU A 234 3.22 -5.89 -12.72
C GLU A 234 3.92 -4.62 -12.23
N ILE A 235 4.75 -4.73 -11.19
CA ILE A 235 5.57 -3.62 -10.69
C ILE A 235 6.58 -3.17 -11.77
N ASN A 236 7.23 -4.13 -12.44
CA ASN A 236 8.18 -3.86 -13.52
C ASN A 236 7.51 -3.27 -14.77
N ALA A 237 6.24 -3.62 -15.01
CA ALA A 237 5.43 -3.04 -16.09
C ALA A 237 4.97 -1.59 -15.78
N GLY A 238 5.19 -1.09 -14.56
CA GLY A 238 4.84 0.27 -14.20
C GLY A 238 3.39 0.45 -13.72
N ASN A 239 2.68 -0.61 -13.40
CA ASN A 239 1.32 -0.57 -12.83
C ASN A 239 1.35 -0.08 -11.37
N THR A 240 2.01 1.05 -11.15
CA THR A 240 2.29 1.62 -9.84
C THR A 240 1.98 3.10 -9.79
N ALA A 241 1.57 3.59 -8.62
CA ALA A 241 1.44 5.00 -8.31
C ALA A 241 2.29 5.35 -7.09
N PRO A 242 2.81 6.57 -6.98
CA PRO A 242 3.51 7.00 -5.78
C PRO A 242 2.53 7.21 -4.64
N LEU A 243 3.00 7.07 -3.40
CA LEU A 243 2.24 7.41 -2.22
C LEU A 243 1.95 8.92 -2.19
N ILE A 244 0.69 9.30 -2.41
CA ILE A 244 0.29 10.68 -2.74
C ILE A 244 0.38 11.64 -1.57
N TYR A 245 0.05 11.19 -0.36
CA TYR A 245 -0.02 12.11 0.80
C TYR A 245 1.36 12.58 1.29
N VAL A 246 2.44 11.99 0.81
CA VAL A 246 3.80 12.46 1.10
C VAL A 246 4.01 13.81 0.43
N GLY A 247 4.23 14.83 1.24
CA GLY A 247 4.35 16.23 0.78
C GLY A 247 3.07 17.06 0.89
N TRP A 248 1.99 16.49 1.40
CA TRP A 248 0.78 17.23 1.77
C TRP A 248 0.91 17.74 3.21
N GLU A 249 1.86 18.63 3.45
CA GLU A 249 2.32 19.04 4.79
C GLU A 249 1.24 19.70 5.67
N HIS A 250 0.11 20.12 5.09
CA HIS A 250 -0.93 20.83 5.80
C HIS A 250 -2.29 20.12 5.83
N LEU A 251 -2.38 18.92 5.27
CA LEU A 251 -3.52 18.03 5.53
C LEU A 251 -3.34 17.34 6.89
N SER A 252 -3.05 18.13 7.91
CA SER A 252 -3.15 17.63 9.27
C SER A 252 -4.60 17.21 9.48
N LEU A 253 -4.78 16.10 10.18
CA LEU A 253 -6.07 15.52 10.61
C LEU A 253 -7.04 16.53 11.27
N ILE A 254 -6.60 17.74 11.52
CA ILE A 254 -7.35 18.87 12.10
C ILE A 254 -8.47 19.38 11.14
N HIS A 255 -8.37 19.09 9.86
CA HIS A 255 -9.36 19.56 8.87
C HIS A 255 -10.37 18.49 8.42
N ILE A 256 -10.32 17.29 9.01
CA ILE A 256 -11.24 16.19 8.73
C ILE A 256 -12.18 15.90 9.92
N SER A 257 -12.10 16.73 10.98
CA SER A 257 -13.02 16.66 12.12
C SER A 257 -14.26 17.48 11.89
#